data_8642c9892e4afc4d8f88dffe27717c48
#
_entry.id   8642c9892e4afc4d8f88dffe27717c48
#
_cell.length_a   1.000
_cell.length_b   1.000
_cell.length_c   1.000
_cell.angle_alpha   90.00
_cell.angle_beta   90.00
_cell.angle_gamma   90.00
#
_symmetry.space_group_name_H-M   'P 1'
#
loop_
_entity.id
_entity.type
_entity.pdbx_description
1 polymer ?
#
loop_
_entity_poly.entity_id
_entity_poly.type
_entity_poly.pdbx_seq_one_letter_code
_entity_poly.pdbx_strand_id
1 'polypeptide(L)'
;MVQLQLWDTAGAERFHSMGASFYRNSECCALVCDLTDPKSFESIESWRTEFLNQLNPKDPETFPFVLLGNKCDKIAERKVQQQKIKQYCETKSNMPYFETSAKDNTNVEAAFEEVAKLAFKRNSKEDEIFIPNRVELKATNQQTQPKNCCPL
;
A
#
# COMPACT_ATOMS: atom_id res chain seq x y z
N MET A 1 9.80 -8.75 15.13
CA MET A 1 10.50 -7.60 14.53
C MET A 1 9.94 -7.42 13.13
N VAL A 2 9.45 -6.23 12.76
CA VAL A 2 8.95 -5.93 11.42
C VAL A 2 10.02 -5.10 10.71
N GLN A 3 10.39 -5.48 9.49
CA GLN A 3 11.29 -4.73 8.64
C GLN A 3 10.44 -3.94 7.63
N LEU A 4 10.57 -2.63 7.63
CA LEU A 4 9.90 -1.75 6.69
C LEU A 4 10.84 -1.42 5.52
N GLN A 5 10.42 -1.69 4.29
CA GLN A 5 11.13 -1.27 3.09
C GLN A 5 10.41 -0.06 2.48
N LEU A 6 11.09 1.07 2.40
CA LEU A 6 10.55 2.31 1.85
C LEU A 6 11.04 2.51 0.42
N TRP A 7 10.12 2.83 -0.47
CA TRP A 7 10.38 3.18 -1.85
C TRP A 7 10.02 4.64 -2.08
N ASP A 8 11.04 5.50 -2.22
CA ASP A 8 10.84 6.89 -2.57
C ASP A 8 10.67 7.05 -4.08
N THR A 9 9.66 7.81 -4.49
CA THR A 9 9.33 8.04 -5.88
C THR A 9 9.58 9.49 -6.28
N ALA A 10 10.02 9.71 -7.51
CA ALA A 10 10.18 11.06 -8.04
C ALA A 10 8.83 11.79 -8.13
N GLY A 11 8.76 12.99 -7.58
CA GLY A 11 7.54 13.83 -7.60
C GLY A 11 7.27 14.55 -8.92
N ALA A 12 8.01 14.24 -9.99
CA ALA A 12 7.82 14.89 -11.28
C ALA A 12 6.99 14.00 -12.21
N GLU A 13 5.88 14.52 -12.71
CA GLU A 13 4.92 13.83 -13.57
C GLU A 13 5.53 13.18 -14.83
N ARG A 14 6.64 13.72 -15.33
CA ARG A 14 7.38 13.17 -16.47
C ARG A 14 8.05 11.81 -16.23
N PHE A 15 8.08 11.34 -14.98
CA PHE A 15 8.67 10.05 -14.61
C PHE A 15 7.64 8.97 -14.25
N HIS A 16 6.35 9.20 -14.51
CA HIS A 16 5.27 8.25 -14.20
C HIS A 16 5.50 6.85 -14.76
N SER A 17 6.11 6.73 -15.94
CA SER A 17 6.37 5.43 -16.57
C SER A 17 7.38 4.56 -15.80
N MET A 18 8.19 5.14 -14.92
CA MET A 18 9.17 4.40 -14.11
C MET A 18 8.56 3.88 -12.80
N GLY A 19 7.39 4.39 -12.40
CA GLY A 19 6.77 4.06 -11.11
C GLY A 19 6.17 2.65 -11.02
N ALA A 20 5.67 2.10 -12.12
CA ALA A 20 4.90 0.85 -12.13
C ALA A 20 5.62 -0.35 -11.49
N SER A 21 6.93 -0.46 -11.65
CA SER A 21 7.73 -1.53 -11.04
C SER A 21 7.92 -1.34 -9.53
N PHE A 22 7.93 -0.09 -9.04
CA PHE A 22 8.12 0.23 -7.62
C PHE A 22 6.83 0.06 -6.82
N TYR A 23 5.66 0.23 -7.44
CA TYR A 23 4.38 0.07 -6.75
C TYR A 23 3.99 -1.38 -6.54
N ARG A 24 4.58 -2.30 -7.31
CA ARG A 24 4.26 -3.73 -7.24
C ARG A 24 4.57 -4.28 -5.84
N ASN A 25 3.59 -4.97 -5.26
CA ASN A 25 3.65 -5.55 -3.91
C ASN A 25 3.73 -4.50 -2.77
N SER A 26 3.36 -3.25 -3.02
CA SER A 26 3.22 -2.27 -1.95
C SER A 26 2.02 -2.59 -1.07
N GLU A 27 2.21 -2.51 0.23
CA GLU A 27 1.19 -2.84 1.24
C GLU A 27 0.54 -1.60 1.85
N CYS A 28 1.18 -0.44 1.73
CA CYS A 28 0.69 0.86 2.15
C CYS A 28 1.33 1.96 1.30
N CYS A 29 0.64 3.07 1.13
CA CYS A 29 1.18 4.24 0.43
C CYS A 29 1.12 5.48 1.32
N ALA A 30 2.26 6.18 1.47
CA ALA A 30 2.33 7.48 2.11
C ALA A 30 2.23 8.58 1.04
N LEU A 31 1.15 9.36 1.09
CA LEU A 31 0.95 10.54 0.26
C LEU A 31 1.52 11.76 0.98
N VAL A 32 2.38 12.53 0.35
CA VAL A 32 3.06 13.67 0.97
C VAL A 32 2.70 14.95 0.26
N CYS A 33 2.25 15.97 1.01
CA CYS A 33 2.06 17.32 0.50
C CYS A 33 2.84 18.34 1.34
N ASP A 34 3.13 19.48 0.73
CA ASP A 34 3.75 20.64 1.37
C ASP A 34 2.66 21.60 1.88
N LEU A 35 2.61 21.81 3.20
CA LEU A 35 1.62 22.70 3.80
C LEU A 35 1.77 24.17 3.37
N THR A 36 2.90 24.54 2.78
CA THR A 36 3.16 25.89 2.25
C THR A 36 2.76 26.04 0.77
N ASP A 37 2.48 24.92 0.08
CA ASP A 37 2.09 24.91 -1.34
C ASP A 37 0.72 24.22 -1.56
N PRO A 38 -0.34 25.00 -1.85
CA PRO A 38 -1.66 24.44 -2.12
C PRO A 38 -1.71 23.47 -3.31
N LYS A 39 -0.88 23.68 -4.32
CA LYS A 39 -0.85 22.81 -5.52
C LYS A 39 -0.40 21.40 -5.18
N SER A 40 0.55 21.26 -4.24
CA SER A 40 0.99 19.95 -3.79
C SER A 40 -0.15 19.14 -3.13
N PHE A 41 -1.01 19.83 -2.37
CA PHE A 41 -2.21 19.19 -1.80
C PHE A 41 -3.28 18.88 -2.84
N GLU A 42 -3.49 19.75 -3.82
CA GLU A 42 -4.45 19.54 -4.91
C GLU A 42 -4.06 18.33 -5.78
N SER A 43 -2.76 18.05 -5.90
CA SER A 43 -2.24 16.89 -6.64
C SER A 43 -2.39 15.54 -5.90
N ILE A 44 -2.73 15.53 -4.60
CA ILE A 44 -2.82 14.30 -3.80
C ILE A 44 -3.80 13.28 -4.39
N GLU A 45 -4.97 13.73 -4.87
CA GLU A 45 -5.95 12.80 -5.44
C GLU A 45 -5.47 12.18 -6.76
N SER A 46 -4.76 12.94 -7.58
CA SER A 46 -4.19 12.39 -8.83
C SER A 46 -3.10 11.35 -8.53
N TRP A 47 -2.22 11.61 -7.57
CA TRP A 47 -1.21 10.64 -7.13
C TRP A 47 -1.83 9.36 -6.54
N ARG A 48 -2.85 9.53 -5.70
CA ARG A 48 -3.59 8.38 -5.15
C ARG A 48 -4.22 7.52 -6.24
N THR A 49 -4.90 8.17 -7.20
CA THR A 49 -5.55 7.48 -8.31
C THR A 49 -4.55 6.78 -9.20
N GLU A 50 -3.45 7.43 -9.53
CA GLU A 50 -2.39 6.84 -10.34
C GLU A 50 -1.76 5.62 -9.66
N PHE A 51 -1.43 5.74 -8.37
CA PHE A 51 -0.91 4.63 -7.58
C PHE A 51 -1.86 3.42 -7.63
N LEU A 52 -3.16 3.62 -7.41
CA LEU A 52 -4.16 2.56 -7.47
C LEU A 52 -4.27 1.94 -8.87
N ASN A 53 -4.23 2.76 -9.92
CA ASN A 53 -4.28 2.27 -11.30
C ASN A 53 -3.06 1.40 -11.65
N GLN A 54 -1.88 1.75 -11.15
CA GLN A 54 -0.65 1.00 -11.44
C GLN A 54 -0.51 -0.25 -10.57
N LEU A 55 -0.88 -0.18 -9.30
CA LEU A 55 -0.85 -1.32 -8.39
C LEU A 55 -1.97 -2.32 -8.71
N ASN A 56 -3.13 -1.81 -9.14
CA ASN A 56 -4.35 -2.58 -9.42
C ASN A 56 -4.70 -3.60 -8.31
N PRO A 57 -4.87 -3.15 -7.05
CA PRO A 57 -5.16 -4.03 -5.94
C PRO A 57 -6.57 -4.62 -6.07
N LYS A 58 -6.80 -5.80 -5.47
CA LYS A 58 -8.14 -6.45 -5.46
C LYS A 58 -9.22 -5.54 -4.87
N ASP A 59 -8.88 -4.81 -3.81
CA ASP A 59 -9.78 -3.94 -3.07
C ASP A 59 -9.24 -2.50 -3.02
N PRO A 60 -9.37 -1.71 -4.09
CA PRO A 60 -8.81 -0.35 -4.17
C PRO A 60 -9.40 0.61 -3.13
N GLU A 61 -10.67 0.42 -2.75
CA GLU A 61 -11.37 1.27 -1.77
C GLU A 61 -10.84 1.09 -0.34
N THR A 62 -10.31 -0.08 -0.03
CA THR A 62 -9.78 -0.41 1.31
C THR A 62 -8.25 -0.39 1.36
N PHE A 63 -7.60 -0.06 0.25
CA PHE A 63 -6.15 0.04 0.21
C PHE A 63 -5.66 1.11 1.20
N PRO A 64 -4.69 0.80 2.08
CA PRO A 64 -4.27 1.72 3.11
C PRO A 64 -3.39 2.86 2.55
N PHE A 65 -3.81 4.07 2.87
CA PHE A 65 -3.05 5.29 2.63
C PHE A 65 -2.84 6.04 3.93
N VAL A 66 -1.75 6.78 4.02
CA VAL A 66 -1.48 7.76 5.08
C VAL A 66 -1.15 9.09 4.42
N LEU A 67 -1.74 10.18 4.86
CA LEU A 67 -1.45 11.51 4.36
C LEU A 67 -0.49 12.24 5.31
N LEU A 68 0.62 12.74 4.76
CA LEU A 68 1.62 13.52 5.48
C LEU A 68 1.59 14.97 4.97
N GLY A 69 1.15 15.90 5.83
CA GLY A 69 1.29 17.33 5.60
C GLY A 69 2.65 17.80 6.09
N ASN A 70 3.63 17.86 5.18
CA ASN A 70 5.00 18.17 5.55
C ASN A 70 5.24 19.68 5.64
N LYS A 71 6.36 20.06 6.23
CA LYS A 71 6.81 21.42 6.51
C LYS A 71 5.92 22.15 7.53
N CYS A 72 5.40 21.43 8.54
CA CYS A 72 4.58 22.04 9.60
C CYS A 72 5.38 23.05 10.45
N ASP A 73 6.71 23.00 10.41
CA ASP A 73 7.62 23.98 11.01
C ASP A 73 7.47 25.39 10.41
N LYS A 74 7.01 25.49 9.16
CA LYS A 74 6.83 26.77 8.46
C LYS A 74 5.46 27.40 8.71
N ILE A 75 5.12 27.65 9.97
CA ILE A 75 3.80 28.14 10.40
C ILE A 75 3.38 29.41 9.66
N ALA A 76 4.28 30.39 9.53
CA ALA A 76 4.01 31.67 8.88
C ALA A 76 3.79 31.56 7.35
N GLU A 77 4.34 30.51 6.73
CA GLU A 77 4.20 30.26 5.29
C GLU A 77 3.04 29.33 4.96
N ARG A 78 2.34 28.80 5.96
CA ARG A 78 1.26 27.83 5.77
C ARG A 78 0.14 28.40 4.91
N LYS A 79 -0.23 27.68 3.86
CA LYS A 79 -1.32 28.02 2.93
C LYS A 79 -2.41 26.96 2.87
N VAL A 80 -2.10 25.72 3.26
CA VAL A 80 -3.07 24.63 3.28
C VAL A 80 -3.72 24.57 4.66
N GLN A 81 -5.04 24.80 4.71
CA GLN A 81 -5.80 24.78 5.94
C GLN A 81 -5.98 23.34 6.45
N GLN A 82 -5.78 23.13 7.74
CA GLN A 82 -5.94 21.82 8.39
C GLN A 82 -7.36 21.25 8.20
N GLN A 83 -8.38 22.11 8.26
CA GLN A 83 -9.76 21.69 8.08
C GLN A 83 -10.01 21.08 6.68
N LYS A 84 -9.43 21.69 5.63
CA LYS A 84 -9.54 21.17 4.25
C LYS A 84 -8.93 19.77 4.13
N ILE A 85 -7.78 19.55 4.79
CA ILE A 85 -7.11 18.24 4.79
C ILE A 85 -7.95 17.21 5.55
N LYS A 86 -8.47 17.56 6.74
CA LYS A 86 -9.31 16.65 7.53
C LYS A 86 -10.55 16.22 6.76
N GLN A 87 -11.25 17.16 6.13
CA GLN A 87 -12.41 16.87 5.29
C GLN A 87 -12.06 15.91 4.15
N TYR A 88 -10.93 16.13 3.47
CA TYR A 88 -10.45 15.20 2.44
C TYR A 88 -10.22 13.80 3.01
N CYS A 89 -9.54 13.67 4.13
CA CYS A 89 -9.27 12.38 4.78
C CYS A 89 -10.57 11.65 5.19
N GLU A 90 -11.56 12.37 5.70
CA GLU A 90 -12.88 11.82 6.03
C GLU A 90 -13.58 11.22 4.81
N THR A 91 -13.48 11.86 3.65
CA THR A 91 -14.04 11.32 2.39
C THR A 91 -13.32 10.07 1.87
N LYS A 92 -12.11 9.80 2.38
CA LYS A 92 -11.25 8.68 1.97
C LYS A 92 -11.12 7.62 3.08
N SER A 93 -12.27 7.13 3.55
CA SER A 93 -12.34 6.07 4.60
C SER A 93 -11.61 6.44 5.89
N ASN A 94 -11.68 7.71 6.29
CA ASN A 94 -10.97 8.25 7.45
C ASN A 94 -9.45 7.99 7.39
N MET A 95 -8.85 8.31 6.25
CA MET A 95 -7.41 8.15 6.03
C MET A 95 -6.60 8.84 7.14
N PRO A 96 -5.66 8.15 7.80
CA PRO A 96 -4.79 8.75 8.79
C PRO A 96 -4.01 9.94 8.24
N TYR A 97 -3.94 11.02 9.03
CA TYR A 97 -3.27 12.27 8.66
C TYR A 97 -2.31 12.72 9.76
N PHE A 98 -1.10 13.08 9.36
CA PHE A 98 -0.07 13.62 10.23
C PHE A 98 0.49 14.93 9.67
N GLU A 99 0.60 15.95 10.52
CA GLU A 99 1.41 17.13 10.21
C GLU A 99 2.85 16.84 10.62
N THR A 100 3.74 16.84 9.64
CA THR A 100 5.14 16.45 9.83
C THR A 100 6.11 17.56 9.48
N SER A 101 7.29 17.53 10.07
CA SER A 101 8.45 18.29 9.61
C SER A 101 9.64 17.35 9.45
N ALA A 102 10.06 17.14 8.22
CA ALA A 102 11.29 16.39 7.94
C ALA A 102 12.54 17.14 8.43
N LYS A 103 12.46 18.48 8.55
CA LYS A 103 13.55 19.31 9.06
C LYS A 103 13.76 19.12 10.55
N ASP A 104 12.67 19.15 11.32
CA ASP A 104 12.70 19.15 12.79
C ASP A 104 12.38 17.77 13.38
N ASN A 105 12.17 16.76 12.54
CA ASN A 105 11.74 15.40 12.89
C ASN A 105 10.39 15.34 13.63
N THR A 106 9.54 16.37 13.48
CA THR A 106 8.23 16.42 14.12
C THR A 106 7.30 15.39 13.51
N ASN A 107 6.71 14.51 14.34
CA ASN A 107 5.74 13.46 13.98
C ASN A 107 6.19 12.49 12.88
N VAL A 108 7.47 12.46 12.49
CA VAL A 108 7.97 11.57 11.42
C VAL A 108 7.88 10.13 11.89
N GLU A 109 8.39 9.82 13.08
CA GLU A 109 8.35 8.47 13.64
C GLU A 109 6.90 7.96 13.78
N ALA A 110 6.02 8.76 14.40
CA ALA A 110 4.61 8.40 14.58
C ALA A 110 3.88 8.12 13.26
N ALA A 111 4.18 8.90 12.21
CA ALA A 111 3.61 8.70 10.89
C ALA A 111 4.07 7.38 10.26
N PHE A 112 5.36 7.06 10.33
CA PHE A 112 5.88 5.80 9.78
C PHE A 112 5.52 4.58 10.63
N GLU A 113 5.33 4.72 11.94
CA GLU A 113 4.73 3.67 12.76
C GLU A 113 3.31 3.32 12.28
N GLU A 114 2.50 4.33 11.96
CA GLU A 114 1.14 4.09 11.44
C GLU A 114 1.18 3.44 10.05
N VAL A 115 2.07 3.88 9.16
CA VAL A 115 2.32 3.21 7.86
C VAL A 115 2.66 1.74 8.07
N ALA A 116 3.57 1.42 8.99
CA ALA A 116 3.97 0.05 9.29
C ALA A 116 2.81 -0.79 9.85
N LYS A 117 1.99 -0.23 10.75
CA LYS A 117 0.80 -0.91 11.31
C LYS A 117 -0.22 -1.25 10.22
N LEU A 118 -0.48 -0.30 9.32
CA LEU A 118 -1.44 -0.49 8.24
C LEU A 118 -0.94 -1.51 7.21
N ALA A 119 0.33 -1.45 6.82
CA ALA A 119 0.96 -2.42 5.93
C ALA A 119 0.92 -3.83 6.52
N PHE A 120 1.29 -3.98 7.80
CA PHE A 120 1.23 -5.26 8.49
C PHE A 120 -0.18 -5.84 8.57
N LYS A 121 -1.17 -4.98 8.87
CA LYS A 121 -2.59 -5.40 8.94
C LYS A 121 -3.12 -5.87 7.59
N ARG A 122 -2.65 -5.26 6.49
CA ARG A 122 -3.01 -5.68 5.14
C ARG A 122 -2.40 -7.03 4.81
N ASN A 123 -1.10 -7.20 5.02
CA ASN A 123 -0.37 -8.46 4.77
C ASN A 123 -0.99 -9.63 5.54
N SER A 124 -1.31 -9.44 6.82
CA SER A 124 -1.95 -10.46 7.66
C SER A 124 -3.33 -10.90 7.15
N LYS A 125 -4.04 -10.06 6.40
CA LYS A 125 -5.32 -10.43 5.77
C LYS A 125 -5.13 -11.21 4.47
N GLU A 126 -4.04 -10.97 3.75
CA GLU A 126 -3.72 -11.72 2.53
C GLU A 126 -3.18 -13.11 2.85
N ASP A 127 -2.58 -13.30 4.03
CA ASP A 127 -2.11 -14.61 4.53
C ASP A 127 -3.25 -15.54 5.02
N GLU A 128 -4.48 -15.05 5.18
CA GLU A 128 -5.67 -15.91 5.27
C GLU A 128 -5.98 -16.56 3.90
N ILE A 129 -4.93 -17.09 3.27
CA ILE A 129 -5.03 -17.84 2.03
C ILE A 129 -5.75 -19.14 2.32
N PHE A 130 -6.92 -19.26 1.70
CA PHE A 130 -7.60 -20.47 1.34
C PHE A 130 -6.61 -21.64 1.19
N ILE A 131 -6.45 -22.43 2.23
CA ILE A 131 -5.88 -23.77 2.11
C ILE A 131 -6.98 -24.59 1.43
N PRO A 132 -6.85 -24.93 0.14
CA PRO A 132 -7.83 -25.79 -0.49
C PRO A 132 -7.88 -27.07 0.29
N ASN A 133 -9.10 -27.53 0.63
CA ASN A 133 -9.32 -28.79 1.31
C ASN A 133 -8.43 -29.85 0.66
N ARG A 134 -7.59 -30.48 1.49
CA ARG A 134 -6.67 -31.52 1.06
C ARG A 134 -7.44 -32.55 0.24
N VAL A 135 -7.20 -32.60 -1.06
CA VAL A 135 -7.76 -33.65 -1.88
C VAL A 135 -7.06 -34.95 -1.48
N GLU A 136 -7.76 -35.79 -0.73
CA GLU A 136 -7.31 -37.14 -0.45
C GLU A 136 -7.33 -37.93 -1.77
N LEU A 137 -6.17 -38.10 -2.37
CA LEU A 137 -6.02 -39.04 -3.49
C LEU A 137 -6.20 -40.45 -2.94
N LYS A 138 -7.39 -41.03 -3.12
CA LYS A 138 -7.61 -42.44 -2.88
C LYS A 138 -6.76 -43.22 -3.89
N ALA A 139 -5.73 -43.92 -3.39
CA ALA A 139 -4.94 -44.84 -4.18
C ALA A 139 -5.88 -45.96 -4.68
N THR A 140 -6.22 -45.95 -5.96
CA THR A 140 -6.93 -47.05 -6.60
C THR A 140 -5.91 -48.16 -6.82
N ASN A 141 -5.90 -49.16 -5.94
CA ASN A 141 -5.16 -50.40 -6.18
C ASN A 141 -5.77 -51.13 -7.39
N GLN A 142 -5.25 -50.83 -8.57
CA GLN A 142 -5.42 -51.72 -9.71
C GLN A 142 -4.41 -52.84 -9.59
N GLN A 143 -4.86 -53.99 -9.11
CA GLN A 143 -4.14 -55.26 -9.25
C GLN A 143 -4.06 -55.61 -10.75
N THR A 144 -2.90 -55.39 -11.34
CA THR A 144 -2.56 -55.94 -12.66
C THR A 144 -2.28 -57.44 -12.48
N GLN A 145 -3.22 -58.26 -12.89
CA GLN A 145 -2.97 -59.68 -13.07
C GLN A 145 -1.90 -59.91 -14.15
N PRO A 146 -0.92 -60.77 -13.89
CA PRO A 146 0.07 -61.10 -14.95
C PRO A 146 -0.61 -61.93 -16.03
N LYS A 147 -0.60 -61.43 -17.27
CA LYS A 147 -0.96 -62.21 -18.45
C LYS A 147 0.11 -63.24 -18.71
N ASN A 148 -0.29 -64.53 -18.60
CA ASN A 148 0.51 -65.68 -19.00
C ASN A 148 0.92 -65.52 -20.45
N CYS A 149 2.23 -65.53 -20.72
CA CYS A 149 2.79 -65.80 -22.06
C CYS A 149 2.55 -67.26 -22.41
N CYS A 150 1.91 -67.51 -23.56
CA CYS A 150 1.86 -68.84 -24.19
C CYS A 150 3.23 -69.26 -24.67
N PRO A 151 3.61 -70.55 -24.52
CA PRO A 151 4.80 -71.11 -25.15
C PRO A 151 4.50 -71.56 -26.58
N LEU A 152 5.46 -71.33 -27.42
CA LEU A 152 5.91 -71.94 -28.68
C LEU A 152 6.22 -70.91 -29.74
#